data_49d1f0626a55d980fe12d9442506fd3b
#
_entry.id   49d1f0626a55d980fe12d9442506fd3b
#
_cell.length_a   1.000
_cell.length_b   1.000
_cell.length_c   1.000
_cell.angle_alpha   90.00
_cell.angle_beta   90.00
_cell.angle_gamma   90.00
#
_symmetry.space_group_name_H-M   'P 1'
#
loop_
_entity.id
_entity.type
_entity.pdbx_description
1 polymer ?
#
loop_
_entity_poly.entity_id
_entity_poly.type
_entity_poly.pdbx_seq_one_letter_code
_entity_poly.pdbx_strand_id
1 'polypeptide(L)'
;IQDTMEEAKLTAEQDAKKIIINTIQRIGTEEAVDNCVSVFNIESDDVKGRIIGREGRNIRAIEAATGVEIIVDDTPEAIILSCFDSVRREVARLSLHKLVTDGRIHPARIEEIVKKTQKQIEQEIIEVGKRTVIDLGIHGLHPELIKTVGRMKYRSSYGQNLLQHSREVAKLCGVMAAELGINPKLAKRAGLLHDIGKVPDAEADMETPHAILGMQWAEKYGE
;
A
#
# COMPACT_ATOMS: atom_id res chain seq x y z
N ILE A 1 -46.24 8.60 -24.52
CA ILE A 1 -45.66 7.42 -23.82
C ILE A 1 -44.16 7.31 -24.10
N GLN A 2 -43.70 7.46 -25.37
CA GLN A 2 -42.30 7.35 -25.73
C GLN A 2 -41.50 8.54 -25.18
N ASP A 3 -41.98 9.76 -25.29
CA ASP A 3 -41.38 10.97 -24.75
C ASP A 3 -41.27 10.94 -23.22
N THR A 4 -42.29 10.37 -22.53
CA THR A 4 -42.28 10.24 -21.07
C THR A 4 -41.25 9.19 -20.58
N MET A 5 -41.01 8.16 -21.38
CA MET A 5 -39.97 7.16 -21.09
C MET A 5 -38.56 7.69 -21.32
N GLU A 6 -38.35 8.51 -22.35
CA GLU A 6 -37.08 9.19 -22.59
C GLU A 6 -36.75 10.22 -21.50
N GLU A 7 -37.72 11.02 -21.08
CA GLU A 7 -37.59 11.98 -20.00
C GLU A 7 -37.30 11.28 -18.66
N ALA A 8 -37.98 10.18 -18.36
CA ALA A 8 -37.71 9.36 -17.18
C ALA A 8 -36.29 8.73 -17.18
N LYS A 9 -35.79 8.28 -18.36
CA LYS A 9 -34.42 7.80 -18.52
C LYS A 9 -33.38 8.88 -18.26
N LEU A 10 -33.57 10.05 -18.84
CA LEU A 10 -32.64 11.20 -18.69
C LEU A 10 -32.56 11.66 -17.23
N THR A 11 -33.71 11.70 -16.56
CA THR A 11 -33.79 12.04 -15.13
C THR A 11 -33.09 10.99 -14.25
N ALA A 12 -33.34 9.70 -14.53
CA ALA A 12 -32.71 8.61 -13.82
C ALA A 12 -31.18 8.59 -13.99
N GLU A 13 -30.65 8.88 -15.20
CA GLU A 13 -29.22 9.01 -15.45
C GLU A 13 -28.59 10.19 -14.69
N GLN A 14 -29.27 11.32 -14.66
CA GLN A 14 -28.82 12.50 -13.90
C GLN A 14 -28.81 12.26 -12.40
N ASP A 15 -29.84 11.62 -11.87
CA ASP A 15 -29.92 11.29 -10.45
C ASP A 15 -28.89 10.22 -10.05
N ALA A 16 -28.71 9.20 -10.88
CA ALA A 16 -27.65 8.20 -10.66
C ALA A 16 -26.25 8.86 -10.65
N LYS A 17 -25.98 9.74 -11.61
CA LYS A 17 -24.70 10.47 -11.66
C LYS A 17 -24.49 11.36 -10.43
N LYS A 18 -25.54 12.01 -9.95
CA LYS A 18 -25.50 12.83 -8.73
C LYS A 18 -25.22 12.01 -7.48
N ILE A 19 -25.88 10.84 -7.36
CA ILE A 19 -25.65 9.92 -6.25
C ILE A 19 -24.20 9.40 -6.27
N ILE A 20 -23.70 9.00 -7.43
CA ILE A 20 -22.32 8.51 -7.59
C ILE A 20 -21.31 9.61 -7.20
N ILE A 21 -21.46 10.84 -7.71
CA ILE A 21 -20.57 11.95 -7.40
C ILE A 21 -20.58 12.25 -5.90
N ASN A 22 -21.76 12.35 -5.29
CA ASN A 22 -21.90 12.61 -3.86
C ASN A 22 -21.29 11.48 -3.01
N THR A 23 -21.42 10.24 -3.45
CA THR A 23 -20.81 9.08 -2.78
C THR A 23 -19.31 9.12 -2.87
N ILE A 24 -18.75 9.38 -4.06
CA ILE A 24 -17.29 9.53 -4.27
C ILE A 24 -16.75 10.68 -3.41
N GLN A 25 -17.41 11.84 -3.39
CA GLN A 25 -16.95 12.97 -2.58
C GLN A 25 -16.96 12.69 -1.08
N ARG A 26 -17.86 11.86 -0.61
CA ARG A 26 -18.01 11.52 0.82
C ARG A 26 -17.07 10.40 1.26
N ILE A 27 -16.91 9.37 0.45
CA ILE A 27 -16.11 8.18 0.79
C ILE A 27 -14.67 8.30 0.27
N GLY A 28 -14.48 8.98 -0.87
CA GLY A 28 -13.16 9.09 -1.50
C GLY A 28 -12.12 9.80 -0.63
N THR A 29 -12.54 10.71 0.23
CA THR A 29 -11.65 11.41 1.16
C THR A 29 -11.19 10.48 2.29
N GLU A 30 -12.11 9.67 2.84
CA GLU A 30 -11.80 8.69 3.89
C GLU A 30 -10.86 7.61 3.35
N GLU A 31 -11.13 7.06 2.17
CA GLU A 31 -10.27 6.06 1.51
C GLU A 31 -8.89 6.63 1.13
N ALA A 32 -8.81 7.89 0.70
CA ALA A 32 -7.54 8.54 0.40
C ALA A 32 -6.69 8.73 1.68
N VAL A 33 -7.31 9.13 2.79
CA VAL A 33 -6.64 9.28 4.09
C VAL A 33 -6.11 7.92 4.56
N ASP A 34 -6.94 6.88 4.58
CA ASP A 34 -6.55 5.53 5.02
C ASP A 34 -5.38 4.96 4.20
N ASN A 35 -5.32 5.30 2.91
CA ASN A 35 -4.28 4.80 2.02
C ASN A 35 -2.99 5.63 2.03
N CYS A 36 -3.03 6.91 2.39
CA CYS A 36 -1.89 7.83 2.26
C CYS A 36 -1.30 8.27 3.59
N VAL A 37 -1.96 8.03 4.71
CA VAL A 37 -1.58 8.55 6.03
C VAL A 37 -1.35 7.40 7.03
N SER A 38 -0.39 7.59 7.91
CA SER A 38 -0.17 6.71 9.08
C SER A 38 0.12 7.55 10.32
N VAL A 39 -0.51 7.21 11.44
CA VAL A 39 -0.26 7.88 12.71
C VAL A 39 0.90 7.18 13.42
N PHE A 40 1.88 7.96 13.85
CA PHE A 40 2.97 7.52 14.72
C PHE A 40 2.74 8.05 16.13
N ASN A 41 2.40 7.15 17.03
CA ASN A 41 2.20 7.51 18.46
C ASN A 41 3.54 7.66 19.16
N ILE A 42 3.65 8.67 20.01
CA ILE A 42 4.82 9.01 20.81
C ILE A 42 4.46 9.02 22.29
N GLU A 43 5.44 8.72 23.15
CA GLU A 43 5.21 8.58 24.59
C GLU A 43 5.01 9.93 25.31
N SER A 44 5.49 11.04 24.73
CA SER A 44 5.40 12.37 25.32
C SER A 44 5.68 13.49 24.31
N ASP A 45 5.22 14.70 24.61
CA ASP A 45 5.51 15.90 23.83
C ASP A 45 7.00 16.29 23.86
N ASP A 46 7.76 15.90 24.87
CA ASP A 46 9.22 16.09 24.89
C ASP A 46 9.90 15.31 23.75
N VAL A 47 9.44 14.09 23.49
CA VAL A 47 9.90 13.28 22.35
C VAL A 47 9.51 13.93 21.04
N LYS A 48 8.29 14.49 20.96
CA LYS A 48 7.80 15.27 19.80
C LYS A 48 8.74 16.44 19.50
N GLY A 49 9.09 17.23 20.50
CA GLY A 49 10.05 18.33 20.37
C GLY A 49 11.44 17.89 19.88
N ARG A 50 11.92 16.71 20.33
CA ARG A 50 13.20 16.14 19.88
C ARG A 50 13.15 15.65 18.43
N ILE A 51 12.04 15.07 17.99
CA ILE A 51 11.80 14.66 16.59
C ILE A 51 11.80 15.91 15.71
N ILE A 52 11.14 16.99 16.11
CA ILE A 52 11.12 18.26 15.39
C ILE A 52 12.55 18.83 15.28
N GLY A 53 13.24 18.90 16.38
CA GLY A 53 14.57 19.52 16.50
C GLY A 53 14.53 21.05 16.35
N ARG A 54 15.66 21.70 16.63
CA ARG A 54 15.75 23.17 16.49
C ARG A 54 15.41 23.60 15.07
N GLU A 55 14.44 24.54 14.95
CA GLU A 55 14.00 25.06 13.65
C GLU A 55 13.52 23.96 12.66
N GLY A 56 13.05 22.84 13.15
CA GLY A 56 12.59 21.75 12.32
C GLY A 56 13.67 20.97 11.55
N ARG A 57 14.94 21.07 11.95
CA ARG A 57 16.06 20.45 11.22
C ARG A 57 15.98 18.93 11.13
N ASN A 58 15.47 18.29 12.18
CA ASN A 58 15.37 16.83 12.22
C ASN A 58 14.21 16.33 11.36
N ILE A 59 13.05 17.00 11.40
CA ILE A 59 11.93 16.73 10.48
C ILE A 59 12.41 16.81 9.02
N ARG A 60 13.02 17.94 8.63
CA ARG A 60 13.53 18.10 7.27
C ARG A 60 14.54 17.01 6.86
N ALA A 61 15.36 16.54 7.79
CA ALA A 61 16.28 15.43 7.52
C ALA A 61 15.55 14.10 7.31
N ILE A 62 14.49 13.81 8.09
CA ILE A 62 13.67 12.61 7.92
C ILE A 62 12.91 12.66 6.60
N GLU A 63 12.26 13.78 6.30
CA GLU A 63 11.54 14.00 5.03
C GLU A 63 12.45 13.85 3.81
N ALA A 64 13.62 14.48 3.85
CA ALA A 64 14.61 14.36 2.77
C ALA A 64 15.14 12.93 2.58
N ALA A 65 15.34 12.19 3.68
CA ALA A 65 15.86 10.83 3.63
C ALA A 65 14.80 9.77 3.23
N THR A 66 13.53 9.99 3.56
CA THR A 66 12.45 9.02 3.35
C THR A 66 11.53 9.37 2.19
N GLY A 67 11.42 10.66 1.84
CA GLY A 67 10.41 11.19 0.91
C GLY A 67 9.00 11.14 1.47
N VAL A 68 8.85 11.10 2.81
CA VAL A 68 7.57 11.10 3.53
C VAL A 68 7.38 12.45 4.17
N GLU A 69 6.24 13.07 3.98
CA GLU A 69 5.87 14.31 4.67
C GLU A 69 5.49 14.02 6.13
N ILE A 70 6.02 14.84 7.03
CA ILE A 70 5.79 14.71 8.46
C ILE A 70 4.95 15.87 8.96
N ILE A 71 3.69 15.60 9.26
CA ILE A 71 2.74 16.60 9.71
C ILE A 71 2.69 16.55 11.25
N VAL A 72 3.04 17.68 11.85
CA VAL A 72 2.98 17.89 13.29
C VAL A 72 1.91 18.93 13.57
N ASP A 73 0.85 18.49 14.18
CA ASP A 73 -0.28 19.32 14.60
C ASP A 73 -0.38 19.38 16.14
N ASP A 74 -1.44 19.99 16.64
CA ASP A 74 -1.70 20.12 18.10
C ASP A 74 -2.21 18.81 18.74
N THR A 75 -2.34 17.71 17.97
CA THR A 75 -2.75 16.41 18.51
C THR A 75 -1.69 15.92 19.50
N PRO A 76 -2.03 15.70 20.78
CA PRO A 76 -1.07 15.24 21.77
C PRO A 76 -0.48 13.87 21.38
N GLU A 77 0.80 13.67 21.66
CA GLU A 77 1.46 12.37 21.57
C GLU A 77 1.36 11.68 20.19
N ALA A 78 1.15 12.43 19.11
CA ALA A 78 1.03 11.90 17.76
C ALA A 78 1.77 12.74 16.72
N ILE A 79 2.27 12.06 15.70
CA ILE A 79 2.81 12.64 14.46
C ILE A 79 2.18 11.90 13.29
N ILE A 80 1.80 12.63 12.27
CA ILE A 80 1.19 12.07 11.08
C ILE A 80 2.26 11.91 9.98
N LEU A 81 2.35 10.73 9.40
CA LEU A 81 3.23 10.42 8.29
C LEU A 81 2.39 10.33 7.02
N SER A 82 2.63 11.22 6.06
CA SER A 82 1.88 11.31 4.81
C SER A 82 2.78 10.97 3.62
N CYS A 83 2.39 9.94 2.88
CA CYS A 83 3.01 9.55 1.62
C CYS A 83 2.13 8.53 0.91
N PHE A 84 2.03 8.62 -0.40
CA PHE A 84 1.29 7.64 -1.18
C PHE A 84 1.94 6.24 -1.16
N ASP A 85 3.28 6.17 -1.16
CA ASP A 85 4.01 4.91 -1.07
C ASP A 85 4.01 4.36 0.36
N SER A 86 3.28 3.28 0.57
CA SER A 86 3.15 2.62 1.88
C SER A 86 4.46 2.02 2.39
N VAL A 87 5.38 1.63 1.50
CA VAL A 87 6.70 1.11 1.88
C VAL A 87 7.55 2.25 2.45
N ARG A 88 7.54 3.43 1.81
CA ARG A 88 8.25 4.60 2.34
C ARG A 88 7.69 5.04 3.69
N ARG A 89 6.35 5.02 3.87
CA ARG A 89 5.73 5.31 5.18
C ARG A 89 6.20 4.36 6.25
N GLU A 90 6.27 3.06 5.94
CA GLU A 90 6.76 2.07 6.90
C GLU A 90 8.25 2.25 7.21
N VAL A 91 9.08 2.61 6.23
CA VAL A 91 10.48 3.00 6.46
C VAL A 91 10.57 4.19 7.43
N ALA A 92 9.77 5.23 7.20
CA ALA A 92 9.73 6.41 8.08
C ALA A 92 9.26 6.03 9.49
N ARG A 93 8.17 5.27 9.62
CA ARG A 93 7.63 4.81 10.89
C ARG A 93 8.64 4.00 11.71
N LEU A 94 9.27 3.01 11.11
CA LEU A 94 10.27 2.17 11.78
C LEU A 94 11.55 2.94 12.10
N SER A 95 11.95 3.88 11.25
CA SER A 95 13.10 4.74 11.49
C SER A 95 12.85 5.66 12.68
N LEU A 96 11.68 6.28 12.75
CA LEU A 96 11.26 7.09 13.91
C LEU A 96 11.25 6.26 15.19
N HIS A 97 10.68 5.07 15.17
CA HIS A 97 10.67 4.18 16.34
C HIS A 97 12.10 3.88 16.83
N LYS A 98 13.02 3.54 15.90
CA LYS A 98 14.42 3.27 16.25
C LYS A 98 15.13 4.52 16.79
N LEU A 99 14.88 5.70 16.22
CA LEU A 99 15.46 6.97 16.67
C LEU A 99 14.98 7.35 18.05
N VAL A 100 13.70 7.18 18.34
CA VAL A 100 13.11 7.44 19.67
C VAL A 100 13.70 6.49 20.71
N THR A 101 13.76 5.20 20.42
CA THR A 101 14.33 4.17 21.30
C THR A 101 15.83 4.39 21.55
N ASP A 102 16.61 4.75 20.50
CA ASP A 102 18.05 5.06 20.63
C ASP A 102 18.31 6.39 21.37
N GLY A 103 17.34 7.29 21.38
CA GLY A 103 17.43 8.58 22.07
C GLY A 103 18.31 9.63 21.37
N ARG A 104 19.03 9.29 20.31
CA ARG A 104 19.90 10.18 19.56
C ARG A 104 19.25 10.62 18.24
N ILE A 105 18.59 11.77 18.27
CA ILE A 105 17.86 12.31 17.12
C ILE A 105 18.62 13.53 16.59
N HIS A 106 19.41 13.33 15.53
CA HIS A 106 20.13 14.38 14.81
C HIS A 106 20.33 13.97 13.33
N PRO A 107 20.52 14.90 12.37
CA PRO A 107 20.49 14.62 10.94
C PRO A 107 21.35 13.44 10.50
N ALA A 108 22.62 13.40 10.88
CA ALA A 108 23.53 12.31 10.48
C ALA A 108 23.06 10.93 11.00
N ARG A 109 22.48 10.86 12.21
CA ARG A 109 21.94 9.61 12.74
C ARG A 109 20.64 9.21 12.04
N ILE A 110 19.83 10.20 11.66
CA ILE A 110 18.59 9.99 10.90
C ILE A 110 18.93 9.32 9.55
N GLU A 111 19.86 9.87 8.79
CA GLU A 111 20.28 9.31 7.50
C GLU A 111 20.81 7.86 7.64
N GLU A 112 21.63 7.60 8.66
CA GLU A 112 22.14 6.26 8.94
C GLU A 112 21.01 5.26 9.23
N ILE A 113 20.09 5.62 10.14
CA ILE A 113 18.97 4.75 10.55
C ILE A 113 18.03 4.52 9.39
N VAL A 114 17.66 5.56 8.62
CA VAL A 114 16.77 5.43 7.45
C VAL A 114 17.39 4.48 6.43
N LYS A 115 18.65 4.66 6.08
CA LYS A 115 19.37 3.79 5.11
C LYS A 115 19.40 2.33 5.57
N LYS A 116 19.62 2.09 6.86
CA LYS A 116 19.61 0.75 7.45
C LYS A 116 18.20 0.14 7.42
N THR A 117 17.20 0.94 7.72
CA THR A 117 15.79 0.50 7.74
C THR A 117 15.28 0.20 6.33
N GLN A 118 15.64 1.00 5.34
CA GLN A 118 15.33 0.72 3.93
C GLN A 118 15.85 -0.66 3.50
N LYS A 119 17.12 -0.95 3.76
CA LYS A 119 17.71 -2.26 3.44
C LYS A 119 17.00 -3.41 4.16
N GLN A 120 16.63 -3.20 5.43
CA GLN A 120 15.91 -4.20 6.20
C GLN A 120 14.53 -4.50 5.59
N ILE A 121 13.78 -3.47 5.22
CA ILE A 121 12.44 -3.63 4.60
C ILE A 121 12.56 -4.27 3.21
N GLU A 122 13.56 -3.89 2.40
CA GLU A 122 13.79 -4.53 1.11
C GLU A 122 14.07 -6.04 1.24
N GLN A 123 14.85 -6.43 2.23
CA GLN A 123 15.10 -7.85 2.52
C GLN A 123 13.81 -8.55 2.99
N GLU A 124 13.06 -7.93 3.88
CA GLU A 124 11.79 -8.47 4.37
C GLU A 124 10.77 -8.64 3.24
N ILE A 125 10.67 -7.71 2.32
CA ILE A 125 9.81 -7.82 1.12
C ILE A 125 10.15 -9.09 0.33
N ILE A 126 11.43 -9.31 0.05
CA ILE A 126 11.87 -10.49 -0.70
C ILE A 126 11.56 -11.78 0.06
N GLU A 127 11.81 -11.82 1.37
CA GLU A 127 11.55 -12.99 2.22
C GLU A 127 10.06 -13.30 2.30
N VAL A 128 9.22 -12.29 2.51
CA VAL A 128 7.74 -12.45 2.55
C VAL A 128 7.22 -12.96 1.21
N GLY A 129 7.68 -12.40 0.09
CA GLY A 129 7.31 -12.86 -1.24
C GLY A 129 7.68 -14.33 -1.46
N LYS A 130 8.94 -14.70 -1.18
CA LYS A 130 9.42 -16.08 -1.29
C LYS A 130 8.63 -17.05 -0.41
N ARG A 131 8.40 -16.68 0.84
CA ARG A 131 7.63 -17.51 1.77
C ARG A 131 6.19 -17.70 1.29
N THR A 132 5.56 -16.65 0.77
CA THR A 132 4.19 -16.71 0.24
C THR A 132 4.06 -17.71 -0.91
N VAL A 133 4.95 -17.67 -1.90
CA VAL A 133 4.88 -18.59 -3.04
C VAL A 133 5.18 -20.02 -2.63
N ILE A 134 6.09 -20.25 -1.68
CA ILE A 134 6.38 -21.58 -1.11
C ILE A 134 5.14 -22.13 -0.38
N ASP A 135 4.53 -21.35 0.52
CA ASP A 135 3.34 -21.74 1.30
C ASP A 135 2.15 -22.09 0.39
N LEU A 136 2.01 -21.46 -0.76
CA LEU A 136 0.96 -21.71 -1.75
C LEU A 136 1.31 -22.85 -2.74
N GLY A 137 2.56 -23.32 -2.73
CA GLY A 137 3.04 -24.32 -3.70
C GLY A 137 3.12 -23.79 -5.12
N ILE A 138 3.40 -22.49 -5.28
CA ILE A 138 3.59 -21.83 -6.58
C ILE A 138 5.08 -21.82 -6.91
N HIS A 139 5.46 -22.39 -8.06
CA HIS A 139 6.86 -22.54 -8.46
C HIS A 139 7.13 -21.81 -9.78
N GLY A 140 8.37 -21.33 -9.95
CA GLY A 140 8.81 -20.71 -11.20
C GLY A 140 8.26 -19.31 -11.45
N LEU A 141 7.77 -18.61 -10.42
CA LEU A 141 7.39 -17.20 -10.54
C LEU A 141 8.65 -16.34 -10.68
N HIS A 142 8.61 -15.35 -11.57
CA HIS A 142 9.74 -14.44 -11.80
C HIS A 142 10.12 -13.68 -10.50
N PRO A 143 11.44 -13.47 -10.20
CA PRO A 143 11.87 -12.80 -8.97
C PRO A 143 11.23 -11.42 -8.73
N GLU A 144 11.02 -10.63 -9.77
CA GLU A 144 10.35 -9.32 -9.64
C GLU A 144 8.89 -9.46 -9.22
N LEU A 145 8.17 -10.46 -9.75
CA LEU A 145 6.79 -10.73 -9.29
C LEU A 145 6.77 -11.23 -7.84
N ILE A 146 7.74 -12.05 -7.42
CA ILE A 146 7.90 -12.45 -6.02
C ILE A 146 8.12 -11.24 -5.12
N LYS A 147 8.98 -10.29 -5.54
CA LYS A 147 9.22 -9.03 -4.82
C LYS A 147 7.94 -8.19 -4.73
N THR A 148 7.18 -8.09 -5.82
CA THR A 148 5.92 -7.35 -5.84
C THR A 148 4.88 -8.01 -4.93
N VAL A 149 4.78 -9.33 -4.90
CA VAL A 149 3.95 -10.07 -3.92
C VAL A 149 4.37 -9.74 -2.49
N GLY A 150 5.66 -9.64 -2.20
CA GLY A 150 6.14 -9.22 -0.88
C GLY A 150 5.72 -7.80 -0.50
N ARG A 151 5.71 -6.87 -1.46
CA ARG A 151 5.25 -5.48 -1.26
C ARG A 151 3.76 -5.37 -0.93
N MET A 152 2.93 -6.34 -1.36
CA MET A 152 1.50 -6.40 -0.99
C MET A 152 1.28 -6.41 0.52
N LYS A 153 2.26 -6.86 1.33
CA LYS A 153 2.19 -6.83 2.80
C LYS A 153 1.94 -5.42 3.35
N TYR A 154 2.47 -4.42 2.69
CA TYR A 154 2.41 -3.02 3.14
C TYR A 154 1.24 -2.24 2.56
N ARG A 155 0.40 -2.88 1.73
CA ARG A 155 -0.76 -2.26 1.09
C ARG A 155 -2.05 -2.77 1.68
N SER A 156 -2.97 -1.85 1.94
CA SER A 156 -4.37 -2.15 2.26
C SER A 156 -5.27 -1.69 1.11
N SER A 157 -6.37 -2.40 0.89
CA SER A 157 -7.39 -2.06 -0.08
C SER A 157 -8.75 -2.44 0.50
N TYR A 158 -9.68 -1.50 0.58
CA TYR A 158 -11.00 -1.70 1.20
C TYR A 158 -10.94 -2.30 2.61
N GLY A 159 -10.04 -1.79 3.44
CA GLY A 159 -9.86 -2.27 4.83
C GLY A 159 -9.19 -3.64 4.98
N GLN A 160 -8.77 -4.29 3.88
CA GLN A 160 -8.09 -5.58 3.90
C GLN A 160 -6.61 -5.43 3.52
N ASN A 161 -5.74 -6.20 4.19
CA ASN A 161 -4.36 -6.32 3.76
C ASN A 161 -4.28 -7.07 2.42
N LEU A 162 -3.64 -6.46 1.42
CA LEU A 162 -3.63 -6.97 0.05
C LEU A 162 -2.97 -8.35 -0.07
N LEU A 163 -1.88 -8.60 0.67
CA LEU A 163 -1.22 -9.90 0.66
C LEU A 163 -2.10 -11.00 1.26
N GLN A 164 -2.76 -10.71 2.38
CA GLN A 164 -3.65 -11.65 3.04
C GLN A 164 -4.83 -12.01 2.13
N HIS A 165 -5.47 -11.00 1.56
CA HIS A 165 -6.54 -11.18 0.58
C HIS A 165 -6.09 -12.05 -0.61
N SER A 166 -4.97 -11.73 -1.25
CA SER A 166 -4.46 -12.50 -2.41
C SER A 166 -4.12 -13.95 -2.06
N ARG A 167 -3.63 -14.21 -0.83
CA ARG A 167 -3.39 -15.58 -0.33
C ARG A 167 -4.69 -16.37 -0.15
N GLU A 168 -5.74 -15.72 0.36
CA GLU A 168 -7.06 -16.32 0.54
C GLU A 168 -7.70 -16.65 -0.81
N VAL A 169 -7.70 -15.69 -1.73
CA VAL A 169 -8.18 -15.88 -3.10
C VAL A 169 -7.43 -17.02 -3.80
N ALA A 170 -6.10 -17.07 -3.71
CA ALA A 170 -5.31 -18.15 -4.29
C ALA A 170 -5.70 -19.53 -3.76
N LYS A 171 -5.91 -19.66 -2.44
CA LYS A 171 -6.35 -20.92 -1.82
C LYS A 171 -7.74 -21.32 -2.30
N LEU A 172 -8.69 -20.38 -2.29
CA LEU A 172 -10.06 -20.63 -2.74
C LEU A 172 -10.10 -21.03 -4.23
N CYS A 173 -9.39 -20.30 -5.09
CA CYS A 173 -9.27 -20.65 -6.52
C CYS A 173 -8.69 -22.08 -6.69
N GLY A 174 -7.69 -22.43 -5.90
CA GLY A 174 -7.10 -23.78 -5.97
C GLY A 174 -8.07 -24.89 -5.58
N VAL A 175 -8.86 -24.69 -4.52
CA VAL A 175 -9.88 -25.65 -4.07
C VAL A 175 -11.00 -25.77 -5.11
N MET A 176 -11.55 -24.64 -5.56
CA MET A 176 -12.61 -24.63 -6.56
C MET A 176 -12.17 -25.29 -7.88
N ALA A 177 -10.95 -25.02 -8.32
CA ALA A 177 -10.39 -25.63 -9.52
C ALA A 177 -10.26 -27.16 -9.40
N ALA A 178 -9.87 -27.66 -8.24
CA ALA A 178 -9.81 -29.09 -7.97
C ALA A 178 -11.19 -29.75 -8.03
N GLU A 179 -12.21 -29.13 -7.43
CA GLU A 179 -13.60 -29.62 -7.45
C GLU A 179 -14.19 -29.61 -8.87
N LEU A 180 -13.81 -28.61 -9.70
CA LEU A 180 -14.28 -28.50 -11.08
C LEU A 180 -13.45 -29.35 -12.07
N GLY A 181 -12.42 -30.07 -11.63
CA GLY A 181 -11.56 -30.87 -12.47
C GLY A 181 -10.63 -30.06 -13.41
N ILE A 182 -10.38 -28.80 -13.11
CA ILE A 182 -9.43 -27.92 -13.83
C ILE A 182 -8.12 -27.79 -13.05
N ASN A 183 -7.10 -27.15 -13.67
CA ASN A 183 -5.75 -27.10 -13.09
C ASN A 183 -5.66 -26.22 -11.82
N PRO A 184 -5.54 -26.82 -10.61
CA PRO A 184 -5.50 -26.05 -9.38
C PRO A 184 -4.24 -25.19 -9.21
N LYS A 185 -3.11 -25.59 -9.82
CA LYS A 185 -1.84 -24.86 -9.73
C LYS A 185 -1.93 -23.55 -10.49
N LEU A 186 -2.52 -23.59 -11.70
CA LEU A 186 -2.75 -22.40 -12.50
C LEU A 186 -3.75 -21.46 -11.82
N ALA A 187 -4.85 -22.00 -11.29
CA ALA A 187 -5.86 -21.23 -10.57
C ALA A 187 -5.30 -20.53 -9.33
N LYS A 188 -4.46 -21.20 -8.52
CA LYS A 188 -3.75 -20.58 -7.39
C LYS A 188 -2.85 -19.43 -7.83
N ARG A 189 -2.12 -19.64 -8.92
CA ARG A 189 -1.19 -18.65 -9.48
C ARG A 189 -1.94 -17.40 -9.93
N ALA A 190 -3.01 -17.57 -10.69
CA ALA A 190 -3.88 -16.48 -11.11
C ALA A 190 -4.50 -15.75 -9.91
N GLY A 191 -5.00 -16.50 -8.92
CA GLY A 191 -5.57 -15.94 -7.69
C GLY A 191 -4.56 -15.13 -6.86
N LEU A 192 -3.28 -15.53 -6.82
CA LEU A 192 -2.24 -14.75 -6.14
C LEU A 192 -1.94 -13.44 -6.87
N LEU A 193 -1.96 -13.44 -8.19
CA LEU A 193 -1.53 -12.31 -9.03
C LEU A 193 -2.67 -11.38 -9.45
N HIS A 194 -3.95 -11.72 -9.20
CA HIS A 194 -5.09 -10.98 -9.74
C HIS A 194 -5.08 -9.48 -9.40
N ASP A 195 -4.57 -9.13 -8.25
CA ASP A 195 -4.52 -7.76 -7.72
C ASP A 195 -3.10 -7.16 -7.66
N ILE A 196 -2.12 -7.76 -8.35
CA ILE A 196 -0.73 -7.33 -8.31
C ILE A 196 -0.54 -5.89 -8.80
N GLY A 197 -1.39 -5.42 -9.70
CA GLY A 197 -1.37 -4.05 -10.21
C GLY A 197 -1.85 -2.99 -9.21
N LYS A 198 -2.34 -3.38 -8.03
CA LYS A 198 -2.62 -2.46 -6.92
C LYS A 198 -1.36 -2.05 -6.16
N VAL A 199 -0.23 -2.71 -6.39
CA VAL A 199 1.07 -2.36 -5.81
C VAL A 199 1.72 -1.31 -6.70
N PRO A 200 1.75 -0.02 -6.32
CA PRO A 200 2.40 0.99 -7.15
C PRO A 200 3.90 0.76 -7.19
N ASP A 201 4.49 0.77 -8.36
CA ASP A 201 5.90 1.03 -8.53
C ASP A 201 6.09 2.54 -8.79
N ALA A 202 7.24 3.09 -8.42
CA ALA A 202 7.53 4.52 -8.59
C ALA A 202 7.45 4.99 -10.05
N GLU A 203 7.50 4.04 -11.00
CA GLU A 203 7.44 4.26 -12.45
C GLU A 203 6.07 3.89 -13.07
N ALA A 204 5.12 3.39 -12.26
CA ALA A 204 3.83 2.97 -12.79
C ALA A 204 2.96 4.18 -13.13
N ASP A 205 2.35 4.13 -14.31
CA ASP A 205 1.34 5.08 -14.74
C ASP A 205 0.11 4.99 -13.83
N MET A 206 -0.08 5.99 -12.99
CA MET A 206 -1.16 6.05 -11.99
C MET A 206 -2.56 6.15 -12.63
N GLU A 207 -2.63 6.45 -13.92
CA GLU A 207 -3.89 6.55 -14.67
C GLU A 207 -4.37 5.18 -15.19
N THR A 208 -3.46 4.20 -15.28
CA THR A 208 -3.79 2.87 -15.77
C THR A 208 -4.55 2.05 -14.72
N PRO A 209 -5.73 1.48 -15.04
CA PRO A 209 -6.46 0.60 -14.13
C PRO A 209 -5.59 -0.57 -13.65
N HIS A 210 -5.66 -0.88 -12.36
CA HIS A 210 -4.82 -1.91 -11.73
C HIS A 210 -4.90 -3.29 -12.40
N ALA A 211 -6.05 -3.65 -12.96
CA ALA A 211 -6.21 -4.93 -13.68
C ALA A 211 -5.35 -4.96 -14.96
N ILE A 212 -5.32 -3.84 -15.71
CA ILE A 212 -4.50 -3.70 -16.91
C ILE A 212 -3.02 -3.67 -16.55
N LEU A 213 -2.67 -2.89 -15.53
CA LEU A 213 -1.28 -2.82 -15.04
C LEU A 213 -0.79 -4.19 -14.56
N GLY A 214 -1.61 -4.92 -13.82
CA GLY A 214 -1.31 -6.28 -13.38
C GLY A 214 -1.09 -7.25 -14.53
N MET A 215 -1.93 -7.18 -15.57
CA MET A 215 -1.78 -7.96 -16.80
C MET A 215 -0.45 -7.63 -17.51
N GLN A 216 -0.15 -6.36 -17.72
CA GLN A 216 1.10 -5.92 -18.37
C GLN A 216 2.34 -6.41 -17.60
N TRP A 217 2.30 -6.40 -16.28
CA TRP A 217 3.41 -6.92 -15.46
C TRP A 217 3.52 -8.45 -15.57
N ALA A 218 2.40 -9.17 -15.55
CA ALA A 218 2.39 -10.60 -15.74
C ALA A 218 3.00 -10.97 -17.10
N GLU A 219 2.54 -10.37 -18.19
CA GLU A 219 3.08 -10.57 -19.53
C GLU A 219 4.57 -10.23 -19.65
N LYS A 220 4.99 -9.09 -19.05
CA LYS A 220 6.41 -8.65 -19.05
C LYS A 220 7.33 -9.69 -18.42
N TYR A 221 6.86 -10.44 -17.44
CA TYR A 221 7.64 -11.43 -16.70
C TYR A 221 7.29 -12.87 -17.02
N GLY A 222 6.54 -13.11 -18.09
CA GLY A 222 6.32 -14.43 -18.68
C GLY A 222 5.22 -15.25 -18.00
N GLU A 223 4.23 -14.56 -17.43
CA GLU A 223 3.03 -15.15 -16.81
C GLU A 223 1.82 -15.08 -17.75
#